data_dc27f361ab5b713a1c75081354d03fe4
#
_entry.id   dc27f361ab5b713a1c75081354d03fe4
#
_cell.length_a   1.000
_cell.length_b   1.000
_cell.length_c   1.000
_cell.angle_alpha   90.00
_cell.angle_beta   90.00
_cell.angle_gamma   90.00
#
_symmetry.space_group_name_H-M   'P 1'
#
loop_
_entity.id
_entity.type
_entity.pdbx_description
1 polymer ?
#
loop_
_entity_poly.entity_id
_entity_poly.type
_entity_poly.pdbx_seq_one_letter_code
_entity_poly.pdbx_strand_id
1 'polypeptide(L)'
;VLETLDEMVDWYNLEFDVITQDDEGNNIIDPQKIPHLLTDSQSAGDVITYNHNGTDYQATIVKEADIKHMKSKVSDTTDAKNVYGVFSHWDFGDDDGINDIIVASVGSFVVRIKSGETIAKGDLLQSNGDGTAKVQSDENIKSSSFAKVLSTTKIETYEDGSFIVPCSLMC
;
A
#
# COMPACT_ATOMS: atom_id res chain seq x y z
N VAL A 1 -7.89 -8.05 -0.68
CA VAL A 1 -8.55 -7.10 -1.60
C VAL A 1 -8.59 -5.72 -0.96
N LEU A 2 -8.14 -4.71 -1.70
CA LEU A 2 -8.02 -3.33 -1.23
C LEU A 2 -8.95 -2.40 -2.02
N GLU A 3 -9.56 -1.47 -1.31
CA GLU A 3 -10.37 -0.37 -1.84
C GLU A 3 -9.66 0.97 -1.70
N THR A 4 -9.92 1.89 -2.64
CA THR A 4 -9.56 3.29 -2.50
C THR A 4 -10.56 4.02 -1.60
N LEU A 5 -10.09 5.06 -0.91
CA LEU A 5 -10.91 6.01 -0.19
C LEU A 5 -10.94 7.34 -0.95
N ASP A 6 -12.06 8.07 -0.85
CA ASP A 6 -12.19 9.43 -1.40
C ASP A 6 -11.42 10.48 -0.58
N GLU A 7 -10.38 10.03 0.09
CA GLU A 7 -9.50 10.86 0.89
C GLU A 7 -8.10 10.83 0.30
N MET A 8 -7.51 12.01 0.19
CA MET A 8 -6.10 12.18 -0.15
C MET A 8 -5.36 12.65 1.09
N VAL A 9 -4.27 11.99 1.41
CA VAL A 9 -3.39 12.37 2.52
C VAL A 9 -2.34 13.34 2.00
N ASP A 10 -2.16 14.45 2.69
CA ASP A 10 -1.08 15.39 2.38
C ASP A 10 0.26 14.69 2.60
N TRP A 11 1.20 14.96 1.69
CA TRP A 11 2.57 14.47 1.83
C TRP A 11 3.40 15.43 2.65
N TYR A 12 4.16 14.89 3.60
CA TYR A 12 5.14 15.61 4.38
C TYR A 12 6.51 14.99 4.21
N ASN A 13 7.54 15.81 4.36
CA ASN A 13 8.93 15.39 4.37
C ASN A 13 9.61 15.94 5.62
N LEU A 14 10.67 15.25 6.06
CA LEU A 14 11.70 15.81 6.93
C LEU A 14 12.78 16.43 6.07
N GLU A 15 13.09 17.69 6.31
CA GLU A 15 14.19 18.40 5.66
C GLU A 15 15.27 18.75 6.68
N PHE A 16 16.51 18.38 6.40
CA PHE A 16 17.68 18.68 7.20
C PHE A 16 18.95 18.61 6.36
N ASP A 17 20.02 19.22 6.86
CA ASP A 17 21.32 19.24 6.18
C ASP A 17 22.29 18.27 6.82
N VAL A 18 22.89 17.39 6.03
CA VAL A 18 24.05 16.61 6.41
C VAL A 18 25.29 17.44 6.07
N ILE A 19 26.11 17.74 7.08
CA ILE A 19 27.33 18.52 6.92
C ILE A 19 28.53 17.59 7.02
N THR A 20 29.31 17.51 5.95
CA THR A 20 30.60 16.83 5.89
C THR A 20 31.70 17.82 5.60
N GLN A 21 32.97 17.39 5.67
CA GLN A 21 34.12 18.23 5.31
C GLN A 21 34.88 17.59 4.15
N ASP A 22 35.36 18.45 3.25
CA ASP A 22 36.29 18.03 2.21
C ASP A 22 37.74 17.84 2.77
N ASP A 23 38.64 17.39 1.92
CA ASP A 23 40.03 17.19 2.28
C ASP A 23 40.77 18.49 2.70
N GLU A 24 40.20 19.63 2.40
CA GLU A 24 40.73 20.97 2.74
C GLU A 24 40.10 21.53 4.04
N GLY A 25 39.10 20.79 4.62
CA GLY A 25 38.40 21.19 5.84
C GLY A 25 37.19 22.13 5.61
N ASN A 26 36.78 22.34 4.37
CA ASN A 26 35.59 23.14 4.07
C ASN A 26 34.32 22.30 4.26
N ASN A 27 33.27 22.92 4.77
CA ASN A 27 31.99 22.24 4.93
C ASN A 27 31.30 22.00 3.57
N ILE A 28 30.92 20.73 3.35
CA ILE A 28 30.01 20.34 2.28
C ILE A 28 28.65 20.12 2.91
N ILE A 29 27.63 20.83 2.40
CA ILE A 29 26.24 20.73 2.83
C ILE A 29 25.50 19.85 1.82
N ASP A 30 24.92 18.76 2.33
CA ASP A 30 24.09 17.83 1.54
C ASP A 30 22.66 17.87 2.11
N PRO A 31 21.74 18.62 1.46
CA PRO A 31 20.35 18.69 1.89
C PRO A 31 19.63 17.35 1.72
N GLN A 32 18.99 16.91 2.77
CA GLN A 32 18.18 15.68 2.79
C GLN A 32 16.71 16.02 2.81
N LYS A 33 15.93 15.21 2.09
CA LYS A 33 14.47 15.28 2.05
C LYS A 33 13.92 13.87 2.12
N ILE A 34 13.33 13.51 3.26
CA ILE A 34 12.88 12.15 3.56
C ILE A 34 11.38 12.16 3.82
N PRO A 35 10.58 11.25 3.18
CA PRO A 35 9.15 11.13 3.45
C PRO A 35 8.86 10.93 4.94
N HIS A 36 7.80 11.57 5.44
CA HIS A 36 7.42 11.53 6.85
C HIS A 36 5.91 11.44 7.02
N LEU A 37 5.46 10.56 7.90
CA LEU A 37 4.07 10.51 8.35
C LEU A 37 3.91 11.32 9.64
N LEU A 38 2.97 12.27 9.64
CA LEU A 38 2.65 13.03 10.83
C LEU A 38 2.07 12.13 11.91
N THR A 39 2.53 12.34 13.14
CA THR A 39 1.78 11.89 14.33
C THR A 39 0.73 12.92 14.72
N ASP A 40 -0.23 12.54 15.59
CA ASP A 40 -1.31 13.43 16.03
C ASP A 40 -0.82 14.72 16.73
N SER A 41 0.43 14.73 17.18
CA SER A 41 1.04 15.87 17.87
C SER A 41 1.96 16.72 16.99
N GLN A 42 2.13 16.38 15.72
CA GLN A 42 3.04 17.03 14.79
C GLN A 42 2.29 17.88 13.76
N SER A 43 2.94 18.95 13.31
CA SER A 43 2.44 19.85 12.29
C SER A 43 3.57 20.29 11.34
N ALA A 44 3.21 20.75 10.13
CA ALA A 44 4.17 21.37 9.24
C ALA A 44 4.82 22.59 9.91
N GLY A 45 6.14 22.69 9.81
CA GLY A 45 6.96 23.72 10.45
C GLY A 45 7.56 23.30 11.80
N ASP A 46 7.12 22.18 12.37
CA ASP A 46 7.73 21.63 13.58
C ASP A 46 9.15 21.16 13.28
N VAL A 47 10.04 21.32 14.25
CA VAL A 47 11.41 20.79 14.22
C VAL A 47 11.48 19.62 15.18
N ILE A 48 11.88 18.48 14.67
CA ILE A 48 12.03 17.26 15.45
C ILE A 48 13.46 16.73 15.38
N THR A 49 13.86 15.95 16.37
CA THR A 49 15.12 15.22 16.31
C THR A 49 14.91 13.95 15.50
N TYR A 50 15.68 13.79 14.43
CA TYR A 50 15.63 12.63 13.54
C TYR A 50 17.00 11.95 13.48
N ASN A 51 17.02 10.64 13.70
CA ASN A 51 18.25 9.86 13.58
C ASN A 51 18.43 9.39 12.14
N HIS A 52 19.49 9.88 11.49
CA HIS A 52 19.88 9.46 10.15
C HIS A 52 21.27 8.81 10.22
N ASN A 53 21.34 7.53 9.85
CA ASN A 53 22.60 6.76 9.86
C ASN A 53 23.39 6.85 11.17
N GLY A 54 22.70 6.84 12.31
CA GLY A 54 23.30 6.87 13.65
C GLY A 54 23.66 8.27 14.18
N THR A 55 23.35 9.34 13.42
CA THR A 55 23.55 10.73 13.83
C THR A 55 22.20 11.44 13.97
N ASP A 56 22.03 12.19 15.06
CA ASP A 56 20.82 12.96 15.31
C ASP A 56 20.90 14.34 14.64
N TYR A 57 19.90 14.64 13.84
CA TYR A 57 19.71 15.92 13.16
C TYR A 57 18.46 16.63 13.64
N GLN A 58 18.46 17.95 13.57
CA GLN A 58 17.25 18.74 13.72
C GLN A 58 16.59 18.85 12.34
N ALA A 59 15.49 18.13 12.16
CA ALA A 59 14.76 18.06 10.91
C ALA A 59 13.47 18.85 10.98
N THR A 60 13.19 19.64 9.95
CA THR A 60 11.93 20.41 9.85
C THR A 60 10.92 19.61 9.07
N ILE A 61 9.69 19.52 9.60
CA ILE A 61 8.55 18.92 8.90
C ILE A 61 8.03 19.90 7.87
N VAL A 62 8.13 19.54 6.59
CA VAL A 62 7.69 20.37 5.46
C VAL A 62 6.58 19.67 4.72
N LYS A 63 5.47 20.39 4.47
CA LYS A 63 4.38 19.89 3.64
C LYS A 63 4.74 20.03 2.17
N GLU A 64 4.64 18.97 1.42
CA GLU A 64 4.78 18.99 -0.04
C GLU A 64 3.48 19.51 -0.66
N ALA A 65 3.50 20.73 -1.23
CA ALA A 65 2.30 21.52 -1.52
C ALA A 65 1.32 20.85 -2.50
N ASP A 66 1.82 20.12 -3.50
CA ASP A 66 1.02 19.61 -4.61
C ASP A 66 0.99 18.07 -4.67
N ILE A 67 1.58 17.40 -3.69
CA ILE A 67 1.65 15.93 -3.65
C ILE A 67 0.70 15.40 -2.58
N LYS A 68 -0.17 14.50 -3.00
CA LYS A 68 -1.09 13.79 -2.11
C LYS A 68 -1.05 12.31 -2.40
N HIS A 69 -1.16 11.50 -1.34
CA HIS A 69 -1.28 10.06 -1.45
C HIS A 69 -2.72 9.63 -1.40
N MET A 70 -3.04 8.66 -2.23
CA MET A 70 -4.31 7.96 -2.14
C MET A 70 -4.34 7.08 -0.89
N LYS A 71 -5.38 7.24 -0.09
CA LYS A 71 -5.63 6.40 1.07
C LYS A 71 -6.30 5.09 0.66
N SER A 72 -5.92 4.00 1.31
CA SER A 72 -6.43 2.67 1.03
C SER A 72 -6.94 2.01 2.31
N LYS A 73 -7.87 1.10 2.14
CA LYS A 73 -8.36 0.23 3.21
C LYS A 73 -8.53 -1.20 2.72
N VAL A 74 -8.57 -2.14 3.65
CA VAL A 74 -9.08 -3.49 3.36
C VAL A 74 -10.53 -3.37 2.90
N SER A 75 -10.89 -4.02 1.78
CA SER A 75 -12.25 -3.97 1.25
C SER A 75 -13.25 -4.46 2.29
N ASP A 76 -14.16 -3.59 2.70
CA ASP A 76 -15.23 -3.87 3.66
C ASP A 76 -16.63 -3.80 3.00
N THR A 77 -16.67 -3.59 1.70
CA THR A 77 -17.90 -3.48 0.92
C THR A 77 -18.05 -4.66 -0.04
N THR A 78 -19.17 -5.37 0.06
CA THR A 78 -19.50 -6.42 -0.90
C THR A 78 -19.72 -5.83 -2.29
N ASP A 79 -19.15 -6.46 -3.31
CA ASP A 79 -19.22 -6.02 -4.70
C ASP A 79 -18.71 -4.59 -4.94
N ALA A 80 -17.72 -4.17 -4.14
CA ALA A 80 -17.12 -2.84 -4.24
C ALA A 80 -16.59 -2.55 -5.65
N LYS A 81 -16.90 -1.35 -6.16
CA LYS A 81 -16.49 -0.89 -7.49
C LYS A 81 -15.14 -0.16 -7.48
N ASN A 82 -14.68 0.21 -6.31
CA ASN A 82 -13.45 0.94 -6.06
C ASN A 82 -12.31 0.02 -5.58
N VAL A 83 -12.42 -1.28 -5.84
CA VAL A 83 -11.30 -2.21 -5.70
C VAL A 83 -10.23 -1.84 -6.73
N TYR A 84 -9.00 -1.62 -6.27
CA TYR A 84 -7.91 -1.25 -7.16
C TYR A 84 -6.72 -2.23 -7.10
N GLY A 85 -6.79 -3.24 -6.24
CA GLY A 85 -5.76 -4.25 -6.19
C GLY A 85 -5.84 -5.19 -4.99
N VAL A 86 -4.82 -5.99 -4.88
CA VAL A 86 -4.61 -6.98 -3.83
C VAL A 86 -3.30 -6.65 -3.10
N PHE A 87 -3.33 -6.67 -1.77
CA PHE A 87 -2.14 -6.51 -0.96
C PHE A 87 -1.10 -7.56 -1.33
N SER A 88 0.11 -7.14 -1.63
CA SER A 88 1.24 -8.00 -1.91
C SER A 88 2.11 -8.17 -0.67
N HIS A 89 2.74 -7.10 -0.24
CA HIS A 89 3.61 -7.08 0.94
C HIS A 89 3.82 -5.65 1.43
N TRP A 90 4.42 -5.55 2.60
CA TRP A 90 4.91 -4.28 3.12
C TRP A 90 6.26 -3.96 2.50
N ASP A 91 6.44 -2.73 2.08
CA ASP A 91 7.74 -2.15 1.82
C ASP A 91 8.20 -1.47 3.11
N PHE A 92 9.15 -2.08 3.76
CA PHE A 92 9.80 -1.49 4.93
C PHE A 92 10.94 -0.64 4.39
N GLY A 93 10.65 0.62 4.07
CA GLY A 93 11.60 1.58 3.55
C GLY A 93 12.88 1.61 4.38
N ASP A 94 14.00 1.76 3.71
CA ASP A 94 15.32 1.47 4.25
C ASP A 94 15.75 2.35 5.43
N ASP A 95 15.19 3.54 5.69
CA ASP A 95 15.61 4.37 6.83
C ASP A 95 14.63 5.48 7.23
N ASP A 96 13.51 5.64 6.53
CA ASP A 96 12.58 6.75 6.77
C ASP A 96 11.52 6.45 7.84
N GLY A 97 11.45 5.21 8.32
CA GLY A 97 10.46 4.79 9.32
C GLY A 97 9.03 4.71 8.78
N ILE A 98 8.84 4.87 7.48
CA ILE A 98 7.55 4.76 6.79
C ILE A 98 7.43 3.37 6.20
N ASN A 99 6.30 2.72 6.48
CA ASN A 99 5.97 1.43 5.88
C ASN A 99 4.93 1.65 4.79
N ASP A 100 5.34 1.47 3.56
CA ASP A 100 4.45 1.50 2.42
C ASP A 100 3.85 0.12 2.14
N ILE A 101 2.70 0.10 1.49
CA ILE A 101 2.11 -1.14 0.99
C ILE A 101 2.38 -1.29 -0.50
N ILE A 102 2.81 -2.47 -0.90
CA ILE A 102 2.90 -2.84 -2.31
C ILE A 102 1.61 -3.54 -2.70
N VAL A 103 0.98 -3.03 -3.76
CA VAL A 103 -0.32 -3.48 -4.27
C VAL A 103 -0.18 -4.04 -5.66
N ALA A 104 -0.63 -5.28 -5.86
CA ALA A 104 -0.76 -5.86 -7.20
C ALA A 104 -2.11 -5.47 -7.78
N SER A 105 -2.12 -4.82 -8.95
CA SER A 105 -3.34 -4.33 -9.62
C SER A 105 -3.61 -4.99 -10.95
N VAL A 106 -2.57 -5.41 -11.66
CA VAL A 106 -2.69 -6.01 -13.01
C VAL A 106 -1.73 -7.19 -13.15
N GLY A 107 -2.14 -8.22 -13.89
CA GLY A 107 -1.32 -9.38 -14.20
C GLY A 107 -1.59 -10.58 -13.30
N SER A 108 -0.70 -11.58 -13.33
CA SER A 108 -0.89 -12.80 -12.56
C SER A 108 -0.46 -12.61 -11.11
N PHE A 109 -1.36 -12.87 -10.19
CA PHE A 109 -1.12 -12.81 -8.76
C PHE A 109 -2.00 -13.82 -8.01
N VAL A 110 -1.89 -13.89 -6.71
CA VAL A 110 -2.74 -14.74 -5.86
C VAL A 110 -3.84 -13.92 -5.22
N VAL A 111 -5.03 -14.50 -5.10
CA VAL A 111 -6.19 -13.85 -4.47
C VAL A 111 -6.70 -14.73 -3.34
N ARG A 112 -6.99 -14.12 -2.19
CA ARG A 112 -7.61 -14.78 -1.05
C ARG A 112 -9.12 -14.87 -1.27
N ILE A 113 -9.63 -16.08 -1.32
CA ILE A 113 -11.03 -16.42 -1.53
C ILE A 113 -11.69 -16.71 -0.17
N LYS A 114 -12.93 -16.29 0.01
CA LYS A 114 -13.67 -16.55 1.26
C LYS A 114 -13.80 -18.04 1.55
N SER A 115 -14.00 -18.37 2.80
CA SER A 115 -14.28 -19.75 3.25
C SER A 115 -15.55 -20.31 2.59
N GLY A 116 -15.50 -21.57 2.22
CA GLY A 116 -16.64 -22.31 1.66
C GLY A 116 -17.00 -21.96 0.21
N GLU A 117 -16.27 -21.05 -0.45
CA GLU A 117 -16.52 -20.73 -1.84
C GLU A 117 -16.12 -21.86 -2.78
N THR A 118 -16.94 -22.12 -3.77
CA THR A 118 -16.63 -23.03 -4.87
C THR A 118 -16.17 -22.24 -6.08
N ILE A 119 -14.98 -22.53 -6.59
CA ILE A 119 -14.38 -21.85 -7.71
C ILE A 119 -14.15 -22.77 -8.90
N ALA A 120 -14.26 -22.21 -10.10
CA ALA A 120 -13.85 -22.85 -11.35
C ALA A 120 -12.82 -21.97 -12.09
N LYS A 121 -12.02 -22.58 -12.95
CA LYS A 121 -11.12 -21.83 -13.83
C LYS A 121 -11.91 -20.96 -14.76
N GLY A 122 -11.61 -19.66 -14.78
CA GLY A 122 -12.31 -18.68 -15.60
C GLY A 122 -13.34 -17.85 -14.84
N ASP A 123 -13.70 -18.21 -13.61
CA ASP A 123 -14.61 -17.44 -12.77
C ASP A 123 -14.12 -16.00 -12.57
N LEU A 124 -15.01 -15.05 -12.66
CA LEU A 124 -14.76 -13.66 -12.29
C LEU A 124 -14.93 -13.49 -10.77
N LEU A 125 -14.10 -12.65 -10.19
CA LEU A 125 -14.07 -12.39 -8.76
C LEU A 125 -14.47 -10.95 -8.42
N GLN A 126 -15.20 -10.82 -7.32
CA GLN A 126 -15.60 -9.57 -6.69
C GLN A 126 -15.21 -9.55 -5.21
N SER A 127 -15.17 -8.36 -4.59
CA SER A 127 -14.99 -8.25 -3.15
C SER A 127 -16.14 -8.94 -2.39
N ASN A 128 -15.80 -9.70 -1.35
CA ASN A 128 -16.76 -10.26 -0.41
C ASN A 128 -17.14 -9.27 0.71
N GLY A 129 -16.39 -8.18 0.88
CA GLY A 129 -16.62 -7.16 1.91
C GLY A 129 -15.93 -7.47 3.25
N ASP A 130 -14.92 -8.32 3.26
CA ASP A 130 -14.13 -8.68 4.44
C ASP A 130 -12.63 -8.84 4.11
N GLY A 131 -12.20 -8.24 3.01
CA GLY A 131 -10.83 -8.40 2.50
C GLY A 131 -10.61 -9.66 1.67
N THR A 132 -11.56 -10.59 1.63
CA THR A 132 -11.53 -11.76 0.75
C THR A 132 -12.30 -11.50 -0.54
N ALA A 133 -12.17 -12.41 -1.51
CA ALA A 133 -12.93 -12.41 -2.74
C ALA A 133 -13.98 -13.51 -2.75
N LYS A 134 -15.02 -13.32 -3.53
CA LYS A 134 -16.03 -14.33 -3.88
C LYS A 134 -16.21 -14.42 -5.38
N VAL A 135 -16.79 -15.52 -5.86
CA VAL A 135 -17.18 -15.67 -7.27
C VAL A 135 -18.31 -14.72 -7.60
N GLN A 136 -18.20 -14.04 -8.73
CA GLN A 136 -19.26 -13.23 -9.30
C GLN A 136 -20.39 -14.14 -9.81
N SER A 137 -21.65 -13.72 -9.64
CA SER A 137 -22.83 -14.53 -9.97
C SER A 137 -23.13 -14.68 -11.47
N ASP A 138 -22.50 -13.89 -12.31
CA ASP A 138 -22.65 -13.91 -13.77
C ASP A 138 -21.31 -13.75 -14.49
N GLU A 139 -21.27 -14.03 -15.79
CA GLU A 139 -20.06 -14.07 -16.60
C GLU A 139 -19.68 -12.72 -17.25
N ASN A 140 -20.46 -11.66 -17.02
CA ASN A 140 -20.19 -10.36 -17.60
C ASN A 140 -19.20 -9.57 -16.73
N ILE A 141 -18.17 -9.00 -17.33
CA ILE A 141 -17.25 -8.09 -16.63
C ILE A 141 -18.01 -6.84 -16.20
N LYS A 142 -17.94 -6.54 -14.92
CA LYS A 142 -18.55 -5.36 -14.28
C LYS A 142 -17.45 -4.45 -13.71
N SER A 143 -17.84 -3.25 -13.35
CA SER A 143 -16.94 -2.32 -12.63
C SER A 143 -16.46 -2.85 -11.27
N SER A 144 -17.11 -3.88 -10.72
CA SER A 144 -16.74 -4.57 -9.49
C SER A 144 -15.95 -5.87 -9.72
N SER A 145 -15.74 -6.29 -10.99
CA SER A 145 -14.93 -7.45 -11.32
C SER A 145 -13.46 -7.06 -11.29
N PHE A 146 -12.68 -7.60 -10.37
CA PHE A 146 -11.26 -7.22 -10.25
C PHE A 146 -10.26 -8.32 -10.58
N ALA A 147 -10.71 -9.56 -10.70
CA ALA A 147 -9.83 -10.69 -11.02
C ALA A 147 -10.57 -11.82 -11.74
N LYS A 148 -9.79 -12.71 -12.36
CA LYS A 148 -10.26 -13.93 -12.99
C LYS A 148 -9.44 -15.13 -12.51
N VAL A 149 -10.10 -16.22 -12.11
CA VAL A 149 -9.43 -17.44 -11.62
C VAL A 149 -8.66 -18.12 -12.76
N LEU A 150 -7.35 -18.34 -12.55
CA LEU A 150 -6.48 -19.05 -13.49
C LEU A 150 -6.32 -20.51 -13.14
N SER A 151 -6.37 -20.86 -11.84
CA SER A 151 -6.23 -22.23 -11.35
C SER A 151 -7.05 -22.41 -10.09
N THR A 152 -7.64 -23.59 -9.92
CA THR A 152 -8.35 -23.98 -8.71
C THR A 152 -7.45 -24.61 -7.65
N THR A 153 -6.14 -24.71 -7.93
CA THR A 153 -5.16 -25.25 -6.98
C THR A 153 -4.99 -24.26 -5.83
N LYS A 154 -5.38 -24.71 -4.63
CA LYS A 154 -5.17 -23.93 -3.41
C LYS A 154 -3.69 -23.94 -3.06
N ILE A 155 -3.08 -22.75 -3.02
CA ILE A 155 -1.66 -22.58 -2.62
C ILE A 155 -1.56 -22.69 -1.11
N GLU A 156 -2.52 -22.09 -0.39
CA GLU A 156 -2.60 -22.09 1.06
C GLU A 156 -4.06 -22.03 1.50
N THR A 157 -4.36 -22.61 2.66
CA THR A 157 -5.66 -22.50 3.33
C THR A 157 -5.42 -22.00 4.75
N TYR A 158 -6.12 -20.95 5.14
CA TYR A 158 -6.00 -20.33 6.44
C TYR A 158 -6.91 -20.98 7.48
N GLU A 159 -6.68 -20.68 8.77
CA GLU A 159 -7.46 -21.22 9.89
C GLU A 159 -8.96 -20.91 9.80
N ASP A 160 -9.34 -19.77 9.23
CA ASP A 160 -10.73 -19.36 9.00
C ASP A 160 -11.39 -20.10 7.83
N GLY A 161 -10.65 -20.98 7.15
CA GLY A 161 -11.10 -21.75 5.99
C GLY A 161 -11.04 -20.97 4.68
N SER A 162 -10.65 -19.71 4.67
CA SER A 162 -10.33 -19.00 3.44
C SER A 162 -9.06 -19.54 2.80
N PHE A 163 -8.88 -19.36 1.50
CA PHE A 163 -7.75 -19.95 0.77
C PHE A 163 -7.28 -19.03 -0.36
N ILE A 164 -6.03 -19.21 -0.80
CA ILE A 164 -5.47 -18.45 -1.92
C ILE A 164 -5.30 -19.31 -3.16
N VAL A 165 -5.61 -18.69 -4.32
CA VAL A 165 -5.47 -19.29 -5.65
C VAL A 165 -4.86 -18.32 -6.65
N PRO A 166 -4.20 -18.84 -7.72
CA PRO A 166 -3.70 -18.03 -8.82
C PRO A 166 -4.83 -17.38 -9.60
N CYS A 167 -4.72 -16.06 -9.83
CA CYS A 167 -5.67 -15.25 -10.59
C CYS A 167 -4.95 -14.32 -11.56
N SER A 168 -5.68 -13.83 -12.55
CA SER A 168 -5.32 -12.66 -13.35
C SER A 168 -6.07 -11.46 -12.80
N LEU A 169 -5.33 -10.43 -12.35
CA LEU A 169 -5.89 -9.17 -11.88
C LEU A 169 -6.18 -8.25 -13.05
N MET A 170 -7.25 -7.47 -12.94
CA MET A 170 -7.73 -6.54 -13.96
C MET A 170 -8.35 -5.27 -13.33
N CYS A 171 -7.75 -4.78 -12.25
CA CYS A 171 -8.18 -3.55 -11.57
C CYS A 171 -7.86 -2.30 -12.38
#